data_fea8a8f01fd04a757f2b149716c0e918
#
_entry.id   fea8a8f01fd04a757f2b149716c0e918
#
_cell.length_a   1.000
_cell.length_b   1.000
_cell.length_c   1.000
_cell.angle_alpha   90.00
_cell.angle_beta   90.00
_cell.angle_gamma   90.00
#
_symmetry.space_group_name_H-M   'P 1'
#
loop_
_entity.id
_entity.type
_entity.pdbx_description
1 polymer ?
#
loop_
_entity_poly.entity_id
_entity_poly.type
_entity_poly.pdbx_seq_one_letter_code
_entity_poly.pdbx_strand_id
1 'polypeptide(L)'
;FGSGFTARPAYIVNPTNDAWFGPAGAPQHLAQARIRALENGLPVLRATQTGISAIIRSDGSIAGHLESGVRGVLVGRLPAAAQATVFSKIGAGYVLVFLVGSFGPILASRRRNAVRQGRWNFRRKRE
;
A
#
# COMPACT_ATOMS: atom_id res chain seq x y z
N PHE A 1 -10.13 -5.16 0.52
CA PHE A 1 -11.32 -4.58 -0.15
C PHE A 1 -12.21 -5.74 -0.52
N GLY A 2 -13.41 -5.78 0.10
CA GLY A 2 -14.32 -6.89 -0.04
C GLY A 2 -14.86 -7.06 -1.46
N SER A 3 -15.15 -8.29 -1.80
CA SER A 3 -15.63 -8.84 -3.06
C SER A 3 -17.07 -8.38 -3.48
N GLY A 4 -17.48 -7.18 -3.09
CA GLY A 4 -18.83 -6.68 -3.40
C GLY A 4 -18.94 -5.77 -4.63
N PHE A 5 -17.82 -5.34 -5.23
CA PHE A 5 -17.86 -4.48 -6.41
C PHE A 5 -17.63 -5.30 -7.67
N THR A 6 -18.65 -5.37 -8.51
CA THR A 6 -18.60 -6.02 -9.83
C THR A 6 -17.81 -5.21 -10.87
N ALA A 7 -17.48 -3.93 -10.58
CA ALA A 7 -16.73 -3.06 -11.46
C ALA A 7 -15.58 -2.36 -10.71
N ARG A 8 -14.46 -2.14 -11.41
CA ARG A 8 -13.32 -1.38 -10.89
C ARG A 8 -13.74 0.08 -10.66
N PRO A 9 -13.39 0.69 -9.49
CA PRO A 9 -13.62 2.11 -9.26
C PRO A 9 -12.94 2.99 -10.31
N ALA A 10 -13.55 4.13 -10.64
CA ALA A 10 -12.97 5.11 -11.56
C ALA A 10 -11.99 6.07 -10.85
N TYR A 11 -12.16 6.31 -9.56
CA TYR A 11 -11.36 7.20 -8.74
C TYR A 11 -11.48 6.86 -7.25
N ILE A 12 -10.62 7.46 -6.44
CA ILE A 12 -10.62 7.37 -4.98
C ILE A 12 -10.97 8.74 -4.41
N VAL A 13 -11.91 8.81 -3.47
CA VAL A 13 -12.16 10.01 -2.67
C VAL A 13 -11.46 9.85 -1.32
N ASN A 14 -10.66 10.85 -0.94
CA ASN A 14 -9.91 10.86 0.31
C ASN A 14 -10.26 12.12 1.12
N PRO A 15 -11.39 12.13 1.83
CA PRO A 15 -11.68 13.16 2.82
C PRO A 15 -10.83 12.90 4.06
N THR A 16 -10.13 13.93 4.55
CA THR A 16 -9.25 13.77 5.73
C THR A 16 -9.15 15.05 6.52
N ASN A 17 -8.76 14.91 7.79
CA ASN A 17 -8.43 16.03 8.66
C ASN A 17 -6.97 15.91 9.09
N ASP A 18 -6.14 16.85 8.63
CA ASP A 18 -4.70 16.85 8.92
C ASP A 18 -4.33 17.68 10.17
N ALA A 19 -5.32 18.22 10.89
CA ALA A 19 -5.09 19.11 12.04
C ALA A 19 -4.28 18.43 13.18
N TRP A 20 -4.33 17.11 13.26
CA TRP A 20 -3.70 16.32 14.32
C TRP A 20 -2.17 16.19 14.19
N PHE A 21 -1.60 16.47 13.03
CA PHE A 21 -0.22 16.09 12.69
C PHE A 21 0.77 17.26 12.68
N GLY A 22 0.31 18.47 13.02
CA GLY A 22 1.14 19.67 12.96
C GLY A 22 1.60 20.03 11.54
N PRO A 23 2.51 21.01 11.40
CA PRO A 23 2.88 21.57 10.08
C PRO A 23 3.54 20.56 9.13
N ALA A 24 4.27 19.58 9.65
CA ALA A 24 4.95 18.56 8.84
C ALA A 24 4.01 17.45 8.35
N GLY A 25 2.83 17.31 8.94
CA GLY A 25 1.91 16.21 8.65
C GLY A 25 1.23 16.33 7.29
N ALA A 26 0.84 17.55 6.89
CA ALA A 26 0.11 17.77 5.65
C ALA A 26 0.89 17.30 4.39
N PRO A 27 2.20 17.61 4.22
CA PRO A 27 3.00 17.09 3.11
C PRO A 27 3.16 15.57 3.12
N GLN A 28 3.32 14.95 4.31
CA GLN A 28 3.45 13.50 4.44
C GLN A 28 2.16 12.78 4.05
N HIS A 29 1.01 13.29 4.48
CA HIS A 29 -0.29 12.74 4.11
C HIS A 29 -0.59 12.92 2.62
N LEU A 30 -0.18 14.03 2.02
CA LEU A 30 -0.26 14.22 0.58
C LEU A 30 0.61 13.17 -0.16
N ALA A 31 1.83 12.95 0.32
CA ALA A 31 2.72 11.92 -0.25
C ALA A 31 2.09 10.52 -0.17
N GLN A 32 1.46 10.16 0.95
CA GLN A 32 0.73 8.90 1.08
C GLN A 32 -0.44 8.79 0.08
N ALA A 33 -1.20 9.88 -0.11
CA ALA A 33 -2.29 9.89 -1.09
C ALA A 33 -1.76 9.69 -2.53
N ARG A 34 -0.60 10.27 -2.86
CA ARG A 34 0.08 10.06 -4.15
C ARG A 34 0.52 8.62 -4.35
N ILE A 35 1.07 7.98 -3.31
CA ILE A 35 1.43 6.57 -3.34
C ILE A 35 0.17 5.71 -3.56
N ARG A 36 -0.95 6.02 -2.90
CA ARG A 36 -2.22 5.29 -3.11
C ARG A 36 -2.74 5.41 -4.54
N ALA A 37 -2.57 6.57 -5.19
CA ALA A 37 -2.91 6.73 -6.60
C ALA A 37 -2.08 5.78 -7.48
N LEU A 38 -0.76 5.75 -7.27
CA LEU A 38 0.18 4.86 -7.98
C LEU A 38 -0.14 3.38 -7.78
N GLU A 39 -0.32 2.96 -6.52
CA GLU A 39 -0.59 1.56 -6.15
C GLU A 39 -1.84 1.02 -6.83
N ASN A 40 -2.88 1.84 -6.90
CA ASN A 40 -4.16 1.42 -7.46
C ASN A 40 -4.31 1.75 -8.95
N GLY A 41 -3.45 2.61 -9.51
CA GLY A 41 -3.60 3.16 -10.86
C GLY A 41 -4.89 3.98 -11.01
N LEU A 42 -5.32 4.64 -9.93
CA LEU A 42 -6.55 5.44 -9.87
C LEU A 42 -6.25 6.88 -9.47
N PRO A 43 -6.93 7.86 -10.07
CA PRO A 43 -6.84 9.23 -9.58
C PRO A 43 -7.43 9.35 -8.18
N VAL A 44 -6.86 10.25 -7.37
CA VAL A 44 -7.33 10.53 -6.01
C VAL A 44 -7.80 11.97 -5.92
N LEU A 45 -9.03 12.14 -5.44
CA LEU A 45 -9.62 13.42 -5.09
C LEU A 45 -9.48 13.58 -3.58
N ARG A 46 -8.49 14.37 -3.17
CA ARG A 46 -8.20 14.62 -1.76
C ARG A 46 -8.81 15.94 -1.32
N ALA A 47 -9.65 15.90 -0.30
CA ALA A 47 -10.23 17.07 0.36
C ALA A 47 -9.84 17.08 1.84
N THR A 48 -9.23 18.18 2.30
CA THR A 48 -8.78 18.31 3.70
C THR A 48 -9.34 19.60 4.32
N GLN A 49 -9.53 19.58 5.64
CA GLN A 49 -9.94 20.76 6.39
C GLN A 49 -8.82 21.79 6.55
N THR A 50 -7.62 21.32 6.90
CA THR A 50 -6.47 22.18 7.26
C THR A 50 -5.21 21.84 6.46
N GLY A 51 -5.18 20.68 5.81
CA GLY A 51 -4.06 20.22 5.03
C GLY A 51 -4.10 20.65 3.56
N ILE A 52 -3.39 19.93 2.71
CA ILE A 52 -3.31 20.20 1.27
C ILE A 52 -4.39 19.41 0.56
N SER A 53 -5.40 20.10 -0.01
CA SER A 53 -6.39 19.49 -0.89
C SER A 53 -5.83 19.37 -2.30
N ALA A 54 -6.06 18.24 -2.99
CA ALA A 54 -5.43 18.01 -4.29
C ALA A 54 -6.25 17.07 -5.20
N ILE A 55 -6.12 17.31 -6.50
CA ILE A 55 -6.48 16.37 -7.55
C ILE A 55 -5.19 15.67 -7.98
N ILE A 56 -5.09 14.36 -7.74
CA ILE A 56 -3.89 13.56 -7.98
C ILE A 56 -4.20 12.60 -9.13
N ARG A 57 -3.29 12.54 -10.13
CA ARG A 57 -3.41 11.61 -11.25
C ARG A 57 -3.06 10.18 -10.84
N SER A 58 -3.45 9.23 -11.64
CA SER A 58 -3.16 7.81 -11.44
C SER A 58 -1.66 7.45 -11.41
N ASP A 59 -0.80 8.34 -11.96
CA ASP A 59 0.66 8.27 -11.89
C ASP A 59 1.26 8.97 -10.66
N GLY A 60 0.42 9.41 -9.70
CA GLY A 60 0.83 10.12 -8.50
C GLY A 60 1.23 11.58 -8.72
N SER A 61 1.18 12.13 -9.94
CA SER A 61 1.42 13.55 -10.19
C SER A 61 0.23 14.38 -9.75
N ILE A 62 0.48 15.64 -9.36
CA ILE A 62 -0.56 16.57 -8.90
C ILE A 62 -1.09 17.35 -10.12
N ALA A 63 -2.40 17.25 -10.35
CA ALA A 63 -3.09 18.00 -11.41
C ALA A 63 -3.46 19.42 -10.97
N GLY A 64 -3.75 19.60 -9.68
CA GLY A 64 -4.05 20.88 -9.04
C GLY A 64 -4.11 20.69 -7.53
N HIS A 65 -3.87 21.75 -6.77
CA HIS A 65 -3.93 21.70 -5.31
C HIS A 65 -4.33 23.05 -4.71
N LEU A 66 -4.78 23.02 -3.46
CA LEU A 66 -4.93 24.16 -2.57
C LEU A 66 -3.93 23.99 -1.42
N GLU A 67 -3.22 25.06 -1.10
CA GLU A 67 -2.26 25.09 0.00
C GLU A 67 -2.91 24.82 1.36
N SER A 68 -2.10 24.40 2.31
CA SER A 68 -2.53 24.18 3.69
C SER A 68 -3.09 25.46 4.30
N GLY A 69 -4.25 25.36 4.96
CA GLY A 69 -4.91 26.47 5.63
C GLY A 69 -5.69 27.41 4.69
N VAL A 70 -5.66 27.19 3.39
CA VAL A 70 -6.41 28.01 2.43
C VAL A 70 -7.84 27.48 2.28
N ARG A 71 -8.83 28.36 2.50
CA ARG A 71 -10.23 28.05 2.20
C ARG A 71 -10.50 28.31 0.72
N GLY A 72 -11.03 27.30 0.02
CA GLY A 72 -11.33 27.45 -1.40
C GLY A 72 -11.98 26.22 -1.98
N VAL A 73 -12.30 26.30 -3.27
CA VAL A 73 -12.82 25.19 -4.06
C VAL A 73 -11.83 24.93 -5.19
N LEU A 74 -11.36 23.69 -5.27
CA LEU A 74 -10.51 23.24 -6.35
C LEU A 74 -11.38 22.59 -7.43
N VAL A 75 -11.49 23.28 -8.58
CA VAL A 75 -12.23 22.77 -9.72
C VAL A 75 -11.23 22.26 -10.76
N GLY A 76 -11.48 21.07 -11.30
CA GLY A 76 -10.64 20.49 -12.32
C GLY A 76 -11.31 19.32 -13.03
N ARG A 77 -10.72 18.88 -14.14
CA ARG A 77 -11.15 17.65 -14.81
C ARG A 77 -10.71 16.45 -13.99
N LEU A 78 -11.59 15.45 -13.86
CA LEU A 78 -11.22 14.15 -13.30
C LEU A 78 -10.18 13.48 -14.21
N PRO A 79 -8.97 13.19 -13.71
CA PRO A 79 -7.97 12.48 -14.50
C PRO A 79 -8.42 11.05 -14.80
N ALA A 80 -7.95 10.51 -15.92
CA ALA A 80 -8.24 9.14 -16.30
C ALA A 80 -7.60 8.12 -15.36
N ALA A 81 -8.30 7.04 -15.08
CA ALA A 81 -7.73 5.88 -14.42
C ALA A 81 -6.73 5.17 -15.37
N ALA A 82 -5.61 4.74 -14.84
CA ALA A 82 -4.66 3.87 -15.55
C ALA A 82 -5.14 2.42 -15.53
N GLN A 83 -4.43 1.53 -16.19
CA GLN A 83 -4.69 0.09 -16.10
C GLN A 83 -4.50 -0.41 -14.67
N ALA A 84 -5.16 -1.52 -14.33
CA ALA A 84 -5.01 -2.15 -13.03
C ALA A 84 -3.56 -2.54 -12.78
N THR A 85 -2.98 -2.04 -11.71
CA THR A 85 -1.59 -2.31 -11.32
C THR A 85 -1.45 -3.73 -10.76
N VAL A 86 -0.23 -4.22 -10.69
CA VAL A 86 0.06 -5.50 -10.00
C VAL A 86 -0.38 -5.43 -8.54
N PHE A 87 -0.11 -4.30 -7.87
CA PHE A 87 -0.52 -4.08 -6.48
C PHE A 87 -2.04 -4.15 -6.31
N SER A 88 -2.82 -3.53 -7.19
CA SER A 88 -4.29 -3.57 -7.12
C SER A 88 -4.87 -4.98 -7.34
N LYS A 89 -4.14 -5.86 -8.02
CA LYS A 89 -4.55 -7.26 -8.27
C LYS A 89 -4.18 -8.19 -7.13
N ILE A 90 -2.99 -8.04 -6.57
CA ILE A 90 -2.42 -8.97 -5.57
C ILE A 90 -2.66 -8.44 -4.14
N GLY A 91 -2.83 -7.11 -3.98
CA GLY A 91 -2.96 -6.46 -2.69
C GLY A 91 -1.73 -6.72 -1.81
N ALA A 92 -1.95 -6.92 -0.52
CA ALA A 92 -0.88 -7.27 0.43
C ALA A 92 -0.38 -8.73 0.30
N GLY A 93 -0.93 -9.51 -0.62
CA GLY A 93 -0.55 -10.93 -0.83
C GLY A 93 0.93 -11.11 -1.19
N TYR A 94 1.55 -10.10 -1.83
CA TYR A 94 3.00 -10.15 -2.11
C TYR A 94 3.86 -10.23 -0.84
N VAL A 95 3.41 -9.64 0.28
CA VAL A 95 4.09 -9.71 1.58
C VAL A 95 4.12 -11.16 2.06
N LEU A 96 3.00 -11.86 1.92
CA LEU A 96 2.91 -13.28 2.29
C LEU A 96 3.86 -14.14 1.43
N VAL A 97 3.89 -13.90 0.12
CA VAL A 97 4.81 -14.61 -0.79
C VAL A 97 6.27 -14.33 -0.41
N PHE A 98 6.60 -13.08 -0.11
CA PHE A 98 7.95 -12.71 0.33
C PHE A 98 8.32 -13.36 1.67
N LEU A 99 7.40 -13.37 2.64
CA LEU A 99 7.62 -14.01 3.95
C LEU A 99 7.82 -15.53 3.78
N VAL A 100 6.97 -16.20 3.03
CA VAL A 100 7.10 -17.64 2.78
C VAL A 100 8.40 -17.96 2.03
N GLY A 101 8.76 -17.15 1.02
CA GLY A 101 10.01 -17.30 0.27
C GLY A 101 11.26 -17.07 1.13
N SER A 102 11.22 -16.12 2.06
CA SER A 102 12.35 -15.77 2.92
C SER A 102 12.50 -16.75 4.10
N PHE A 103 11.42 -17.13 4.74
CA PHE A 103 11.44 -17.98 5.94
C PHE A 103 11.29 -19.48 5.64
N GLY A 104 10.68 -19.85 4.53
CA GLY A 104 10.48 -21.24 4.13
C GLY A 104 11.79 -22.06 4.09
N PRO A 105 12.85 -21.59 3.43
CA PRO A 105 14.14 -22.28 3.40
C PRO A 105 14.79 -22.44 4.77
N ILE A 106 14.64 -21.42 5.64
CA ILE A 106 15.20 -21.45 7.02
C ILE A 106 14.50 -22.52 7.85
N LEU A 107 13.18 -22.59 7.80
CA LEU A 107 12.39 -23.61 8.51
C LEU A 107 12.65 -25.02 7.96
N ALA A 108 12.78 -25.16 6.65
CA ALA A 108 13.11 -26.43 6.00
C ALA A 108 14.51 -26.92 6.39
N SER A 109 15.50 -26.03 6.50
CA SER A 109 16.86 -26.39 6.91
C SER A 109 16.92 -26.84 8.38
N ARG A 110 16.17 -26.19 9.27
CA ARG A 110 16.08 -26.60 10.68
C ARG A 110 15.48 -28.00 10.83
N ARG A 111 14.44 -28.33 10.08
CA ARG A 111 13.85 -29.69 10.09
C ARG A 111 14.83 -30.75 9.58
N ARG A 112 15.58 -30.46 8.51
CA ARG A 112 16.59 -31.40 7.97
C ARG A 112 17.70 -31.68 8.97
N ASN A 113 18.17 -30.66 9.71
CA ASN A 113 19.22 -30.79 10.71
C ASN A 113 18.73 -31.60 11.94
N ALA A 114 17.50 -31.38 12.40
CA ALA A 114 16.90 -32.15 13.50
C ALA A 114 16.78 -33.65 13.16
N VAL A 115 16.35 -33.99 11.94
CA VAL A 115 16.26 -35.37 11.46
C VAL A 115 17.64 -36.04 11.35
N ARG A 116 18.65 -35.27 10.92
CA ARG A 116 20.04 -35.75 10.81
C ARG A 116 20.65 -36.06 12.18
N GLN A 117 20.42 -35.20 13.19
CA GLN A 117 20.88 -35.44 14.56
C GLN A 117 20.18 -36.63 15.23
N GLY A 118 18.89 -36.82 15.00
CA GLY A 118 18.14 -37.99 15.51
C GLY A 118 18.69 -39.31 14.99
N ARG A 119 19.11 -39.37 13.73
CA ARG A 119 19.73 -40.60 13.14
C ARG A 119 21.13 -40.89 13.71
N TRP A 120 21.90 -39.86 14.11
CA TRP A 120 23.22 -40.03 14.74
C TRP A 120 23.11 -40.60 16.15
N ASN A 121 22.16 -40.14 16.95
CA ASN A 121 21.95 -40.63 18.32
C ASN A 121 21.45 -42.07 18.37
N PHE A 122 20.73 -42.53 17.34
CA PHE A 122 20.24 -43.91 17.28
C PHE A 122 21.35 -44.90 16.94
N ARG A 123 22.38 -44.50 16.19
CA ARG A 123 23.55 -45.35 15.87
C ARG A 123 24.46 -45.57 17.08
N ARG A 124 24.66 -44.54 17.91
CA ARG A 124 25.54 -44.59 19.08
C ARG A 124 25.00 -45.41 20.25
N LYS A 125 23.73 -45.76 20.25
CA LYS A 125 23.10 -46.61 21.29
C LYS A 125 23.13 -48.11 20.97
N ARG A 126 23.68 -48.52 19.82
CA ARG A 126 23.77 -49.94 19.41
C ARG A 126 25.19 -50.49 19.44
N GLU A 127 26.19 -49.71 19.82
CA GLU A 127 27.54 -50.11 20.16
C GLU A 127 27.73 -50.08 21.68
#